data_7af64497770353ba091c3a9446ca21a5
#
_entry.id   7af64497770353ba091c3a9446ca21a5
#
_cell.length_a   1.000
_cell.length_b   1.000
_cell.length_c   1.000
_cell.angle_alpha   90.00
_cell.angle_beta   90.00
_cell.angle_gamma   90.00
#
_symmetry.space_group_name_H-M   'P 1'
#
loop_
_entity.id
_entity.type
_entity.pdbx_description
1 polymer ?
#
loop_
_entity_poly.entity_id
_entity_poly.type
_entity_poly.pdbx_seq_one_letter_code
_entity_poly.pdbx_strand_id
1 'polypeptide(L)'
;NYTKKRLIAKNDVASLDVILGDNIRYNFDYYIDNGFYWSFGFNSKLTTFNRNITSNITDDAVFNTTANAINVDFFDLSNQAYLQTIFAQKFSLGGGLEFKVLKLESETLENTDPVFENSDYLSVFGFVKYDSFDKKYFPRTGWNFNSEIRSYLYSSDYKSNFERFSVAKADFGVAQTVFKNMTLKFQTEGGFAVGERSISYFDFILGGYGFQQVNNIKPFFGYDFLSIAGDSYVKLLLTADYEIFKKHHLNFSANFANVGNKIFDTIDTWFVQPNYSGYSFGYGMETVIGPVEIKHSWSPETKDHHTWFSVGFWF
;
A
#
# COMPACT_ATOMS: atom_id res chain seq x y z
N ASN A 1 10.75 -12.14 -11.45
CA ASN A 1 9.44 -12.81 -11.41
C ASN A 1 9.57 -14.20 -12.04
N TYR A 2 9.16 -15.23 -11.32
CA TYR A 2 9.13 -16.61 -11.79
C TYR A 2 7.77 -17.20 -11.48
N THR A 3 7.08 -17.72 -12.49
CA THR A 3 5.77 -18.35 -12.34
C THR A 3 5.82 -19.78 -12.87
N LYS A 4 5.39 -20.77 -12.06
CA LYS A 4 5.28 -22.16 -12.43
C LYS A 4 3.86 -22.66 -12.22
N LYS A 5 3.32 -23.33 -13.23
CA LYS A 5 2.03 -24.02 -13.17
C LYS A 5 2.27 -25.51 -12.93
N ARG A 6 1.36 -26.17 -12.22
CA ARG A 6 1.40 -27.60 -11.92
C ARG A 6 2.63 -28.04 -11.13
N LEU A 7 2.88 -27.35 -10.00
CA LEU A 7 3.99 -27.65 -9.11
C LEU A 7 3.70 -28.91 -8.28
N ILE A 8 2.53 -28.98 -7.67
CA ILE A 8 2.07 -30.07 -6.78
C ILE A 8 0.76 -30.67 -7.27
N ALA A 9 -0.19 -29.84 -7.71
CA ALA A 9 -1.51 -30.24 -8.21
C ALA A 9 -1.71 -29.87 -9.68
N LYS A 10 -2.75 -30.43 -10.32
CA LYS A 10 -3.03 -30.18 -11.75
C LYS A 10 -3.37 -28.72 -12.05
N ASN A 11 -3.98 -28.02 -11.09
CA ASN A 11 -4.53 -26.67 -11.26
C ASN A 11 -3.88 -25.68 -10.29
N ASP A 12 -2.65 -25.91 -9.89
CA ASP A 12 -1.92 -24.97 -9.06
C ASP A 12 -1.05 -24.02 -9.88
N VAL A 13 -0.80 -22.87 -9.27
CA VAL A 13 0.12 -21.85 -9.75
C VAL A 13 0.98 -21.40 -8.58
N ALA A 14 2.28 -21.47 -8.75
CA ALA A 14 3.23 -20.86 -7.82
C ALA A 14 3.93 -19.70 -8.52
N SER A 15 4.01 -18.56 -7.87
CA SER A 15 4.78 -17.41 -8.33
C SER A 15 5.74 -16.93 -7.25
N LEU A 16 6.91 -16.51 -7.67
CA LEU A 16 7.94 -15.96 -6.79
C LEU A 16 8.51 -14.71 -7.42
N ASP A 17 8.39 -13.62 -6.69
CA ASP A 17 9.00 -12.34 -7.00
C ASP A 17 10.09 -12.05 -5.97
N VAL A 18 11.28 -11.69 -6.43
CA VAL A 18 12.41 -11.38 -5.56
C VAL A 18 13.04 -10.08 -6.04
N ILE A 19 13.29 -9.18 -5.11
CA ILE A 19 14.10 -7.97 -5.29
C ILE A 19 15.29 -8.10 -4.36
N LEU A 20 16.47 -7.98 -4.94
CA LEU A 20 17.75 -8.03 -4.24
C LEU A 20 18.41 -6.65 -4.31
N GLY A 21 19.03 -6.23 -3.23
CA GLY A 21 19.69 -4.94 -3.07
C GLY A 21 19.86 -4.64 -1.59
N ASP A 22 20.02 -3.38 -1.24
CA ASP A 22 20.11 -2.94 0.16
C ASP A 22 18.82 -3.28 0.95
N ASN A 23 17.70 -3.38 0.24
CA ASN A 23 16.41 -3.80 0.77
C ASN A 23 15.97 -5.10 0.09
N ILE A 24 16.00 -6.19 0.84
CA ILE A 24 15.60 -7.50 0.34
C ILE A 24 14.09 -7.64 0.46
N ARG A 25 13.48 -8.12 -0.61
CA ARG A 25 12.03 -8.38 -0.64
C ARG A 25 11.77 -9.64 -1.42
N TYR A 26 10.82 -10.44 -0.91
CA TYR A 26 10.22 -11.49 -1.72
C TYR A 26 8.72 -11.50 -1.53
N ASN A 27 8.02 -12.01 -2.55
CA ASN A 27 6.62 -12.34 -2.50
C ASN A 27 6.44 -13.70 -3.17
N PHE A 28 6.05 -14.69 -2.38
CA PHE A 28 5.73 -16.04 -2.84
C PHE A 28 4.23 -16.23 -2.73
N ASP A 29 3.58 -16.53 -3.86
CA ASP A 29 2.18 -16.88 -3.93
C ASP A 29 2.03 -18.31 -4.42
N TYR A 30 1.25 -19.09 -3.70
CA TYR A 30 0.82 -20.41 -4.10
C TYR A 30 -0.70 -20.49 -4.09
N TYR A 31 -1.27 -20.91 -5.20
CA TYR A 31 -2.71 -20.92 -5.41
C TYR A 31 -3.14 -22.24 -6.03
N ILE A 32 -4.20 -22.86 -5.50
CA ILE A 32 -4.82 -24.07 -6.01
C ILE A 32 -6.26 -23.78 -6.41
N ASP A 33 -6.58 -23.91 -7.69
CA ASP A 33 -7.95 -23.88 -8.18
C ASP A 33 -8.53 -25.30 -8.17
N ASN A 34 -9.45 -25.56 -7.27
CA ASN A 34 -10.10 -26.87 -7.15
C ASN A 34 -11.21 -27.10 -8.20
N GLY A 35 -11.47 -26.15 -9.10
CA GLY A 35 -12.54 -26.22 -10.09
C GLY A 35 -13.96 -26.15 -9.51
N PHE A 36 -14.09 -25.91 -8.21
CA PHE A 36 -15.32 -25.64 -7.49
C PHE A 36 -15.39 -24.17 -7.11
N TYR A 37 -16.39 -23.79 -6.29
CA TYR A 37 -16.60 -22.43 -5.84
C TYR A 37 -15.45 -21.87 -5.00
N TRP A 38 -14.63 -22.73 -4.37
CA TRP A 38 -13.58 -22.33 -3.44
C TRP A 38 -12.20 -22.77 -3.91
N SER A 39 -11.27 -21.85 -3.82
CA SER A 39 -9.85 -22.03 -4.09
C SER A 39 -9.04 -21.70 -2.85
N PHE A 40 -7.89 -22.38 -2.72
CA PHE A 40 -6.97 -22.21 -1.60
C PHE A 40 -5.77 -21.41 -2.05
N GLY A 41 -5.32 -20.49 -1.21
CA GLY A 41 -4.10 -19.74 -1.43
C GLY A 41 -3.21 -19.69 -0.20
N PHE A 42 -1.92 -19.60 -0.46
CA PHE A 42 -0.90 -19.29 0.53
C PHE A 42 -0.01 -18.20 -0.03
N ASN A 43 0.20 -17.14 0.75
CA ASN A 43 1.12 -16.06 0.41
C ASN A 43 2.16 -15.92 1.52
N SER A 44 3.43 -15.81 1.14
CA SER A 44 4.52 -15.46 2.06
C SER A 44 5.25 -14.27 1.49
N LYS A 45 5.30 -13.19 2.26
CA LYS A 45 5.89 -11.92 1.82
C LYS A 45 6.86 -11.40 2.87
N LEU A 46 8.08 -11.11 2.44
CA LEU A 46 9.07 -10.39 3.22
C LEU A 46 9.27 -9.01 2.61
N THR A 47 9.25 -8.00 3.45
CA THR A 47 9.60 -6.64 3.08
C THR A 47 10.61 -6.10 4.10
N THR A 48 11.79 -5.73 3.63
CA THR A 48 12.76 -4.99 4.44
C THR A 48 13.04 -3.65 3.79
N PHE A 49 13.20 -2.62 4.58
CA PHE A 49 13.69 -1.32 4.11
C PHE A 49 14.25 -0.51 5.27
N ASN A 50 15.26 0.29 4.95
CA ASN A 50 15.88 1.24 5.86
C ASN A 50 15.53 2.65 5.39
N ARG A 51 15.06 3.51 6.29
CA ARG A 51 14.68 4.89 5.96
C ARG A 51 14.87 5.84 7.12
N ASN A 52 15.34 7.05 6.77
CA ASN A 52 15.25 8.18 7.65
C ASN A 52 13.81 8.69 7.68
N ILE A 53 13.20 8.74 8.84
CA ILE A 53 11.85 9.25 9.04
C ILE A 53 11.88 10.51 9.89
N THR A 54 11.07 11.50 9.47
CA THR A 54 10.88 12.78 10.15
C THR A 54 9.53 12.88 10.85
N SER A 55 8.65 11.89 10.67
CA SER A 55 7.31 11.84 11.25
C SER A 55 7.19 10.77 12.34
N ASN A 56 6.24 10.93 13.25
CA ASN A 56 5.99 10.07 14.40
C ASN A 56 5.40 8.69 14.01
N ILE A 57 6.20 7.83 13.38
CA ILE A 57 5.84 6.43 13.14
C ILE A 57 6.15 5.56 14.38
N THR A 58 6.94 6.10 15.29
CA THR A 58 7.36 5.48 16.55
C THR A 58 6.78 6.26 17.73
N ASP A 59 6.70 5.63 18.89
CA ASP A 59 6.10 6.19 20.10
C ASP A 59 6.52 7.64 20.39
N ASP A 60 5.57 8.50 20.73
CA ASP A 60 5.75 9.93 21.03
C ASP A 60 6.84 10.26 22.06
N ALA A 61 7.18 9.30 22.93
CA ALA A 61 8.18 9.51 24.00
C ALA A 61 9.63 9.64 23.49
N VAL A 62 9.94 9.13 22.29
CA VAL A 62 11.30 9.11 21.75
C VAL A 62 11.63 10.37 20.93
N PHE A 63 10.62 11.08 20.41
CA PHE A 63 10.79 12.20 19.48
C PHE A 63 10.98 13.57 20.13
N ASN A 64 10.98 13.69 21.44
CA ASN A 64 11.32 14.96 22.11
C ASN A 64 12.82 15.30 22.08
N THR A 65 13.61 14.55 21.34
CA THR A 65 15.02 14.90 21.09
C THR A 65 15.17 15.66 19.78
N THR A 66 16.03 16.64 19.77
CA THR A 66 16.38 17.56 18.66
C THR A 66 16.96 16.89 17.40
N ALA A 67 16.75 15.62 17.16
CA ALA A 67 17.19 14.91 15.97
C ALA A 67 16.17 15.08 14.84
N ASN A 68 16.57 15.78 13.78
CA ASN A 68 15.72 16.09 12.63
C ASN A 68 15.35 14.86 11.76
N ALA A 69 15.94 13.72 11.97
CA ALA A 69 15.59 12.45 11.30
C ALA A 69 16.17 11.27 12.09
N ILE A 70 15.38 10.21 12.22
CA ILE A 70 15.80 8.92 12.79
C ILE A 70 15.83 7.90 11.68
N ASN A 71 16.92 7.16 11.58
CA ASN A 71 17.03 6.01 10.69
C ASN A 71 16.29 4.83 11.33
N VAL A 72 15.35 4.23 10.61
CA VAL A 72 14.59 3.07 11.07
C VAL A 72 14.70 1.93 10.07
N ASP A 73 15.08 0.78 10.60
CA ASP A 73 15.09 -0.49 9.90
C ASP A 73 13.77 -1.20 10.11
N PHE A 74 13.11 -1.52 9.00
CA PHE A 74 11.84 -2.22 8.96
C PHE A 74 12.05 -3.65 8.48
N PHE A 75 11.51 -4.60 9.23
CA PHE A 75 11.39 -6.00 8.84
C PHE A 75 9.94 -6.45 9.04
N ASP A 76 9.24 -6.78 7.96
CA ASP A 76 7.87 -7.28 7.95
C ASP A 76 7.82 -8.60 7.17
N LEU A 77 7.66 -9.71 7.87
CA LEU A 77 7.42 -11.03 7.30
C LEU A 77 5.97 -11.44 7.55
N SER A 78 5.19 -11.54 6.49
CA SER A 78 3.78 -11.93 6.52
C SER A 78 3.57 -13.27 5.84
N ASN A 79 2.92 -14.21 6.53
CA ASN A 79 2.51 -15.50 5.99
C ASN A 79 0.99 -15.61 6.10
N GLN A 80 0.31 -15.78 4.97
CA GLN A 80 -1.14 -15.80 4.88
C GLN A 80 -1.62 -17.12 4.28
N ALA A 81 -2.62 -17.74 4.90
CA ALA A 81 -3.38 -18.83 4.33
C ALA A 81 -4.84 -18.40 4.17
N TYR A 82 -5.41 -18.57 2.98
CA TYR A 82 -6.73 -18.06 2.69
C TYR A 82 -7.55 -18.96 1.79
N LEU A 83 -8.85 -18.77 1.88
CA LEU A 83 -9.86 -19.32 0.98
C LEU A 83 -10.48 -18.18 0.19
N GLN A 84 -10.72 -18.41 -1.10
CA GLN A 84 -11.43 -17.44 -1.92
C GLN A 84 -12.34 -18.11 -2.94
N THR A 85 -13.38 -17.40 -3.35
CA THR A 85 -14.15 -17.69 -4.53
C THR A 85 -13.85 -16.65 -5.60
N ILE A 86 -13.73 -17.11 -6.85
CA ILE A 86 -13.52 -16.20 -8.00
C ILE A 86 -14.67 -16.39 -8.96
N PHE A 87 -15.34 -15.30 -9.30
CA PHE A 87 -16.44 -15.29 -10.25
C PHE A 87 -16.07 -14.45 -11.49
N ALA A 88 -16.29 -15.06 -12.67
CA ALA A 88 -16.04 -14.44 -13.97
C ALA A 88 -14.62 -13.85 -14.14
N GLN A 89 -13.62 -14.35 -13.41
CA GLN A 89 -12.23 -13.89 -13.40
C GLN A 89 -12.06 -12.38 -13.05
N LYS A 90 -13.08 -11.75 -12.51
CA LYS A 90 -13.10 -10.32 -12.17
C LYS A 90 -13.44 -10.06 -10.71
N PHE A 91 -14.32 -10.84 -10.15
CA PHE A 91 -14.76 -10.70 -8.77
C PHE A 91 -14.14 -11.79 -7.91
N SER A 92 -13.59 -11.43 -6.77
CA SER A 92 -13.15 -12.37 -5.75
C SER A 92 -13.60 -11.95 -4.35
N LEU A 93 -14.02 -12.93 -3.58
CA LEU A 93 -14.38 -12.81 -2.18
C LEU A 93 -13.60 -13.87 -1.43
N GLY A 94 -12.95 -13.52 -0.33
CA GLY A 94 -12.19 -14.47 0.45
C GLY A 94 -11.87 -13.99 1.85
N GLY A 95 -11.20 -14.86 2.58
CA GLY A 95 -10.70 -14.56 3.92
C GLY A 95 -9.72 -15.62 4.38
N GLY A 96 -8.99 -15.31 5.42
CA GLY A 96 -7.93 -16.17 5.89
C GLY A 96 -7.32 -15.74 7.20
N LEU A 97 -6.21 -16.39 7.50
CA LEU A 97 -5.37 -16.11 8.66
C LEU A 97 -4.01 -15.58 8.20
N GLU A 98 -3.47 -14.66 8.96
CA GLU A 98 -2.09 -14.17 8.78
C GLU A 98 -1.30 -14.36 10.07
N PHE A 99 -0.10 -14.87 9.91
CA PHE A 99 0.96 -14.79 10.92
C PHE A 99 2.01 -13.82 10.42
N LYS A 100 2.26 -12.76 11.20
CA LYS A 100 3.17 -11.67 10.87
C LYS A 100 4.25 -11.56 11.92
N VAL A 101 5.51 -11.44 11.48
CA VAL A 101 6.67 -11.07 12.32
C VAL A 101 7.04 -9.65 11.95
N LEU A 102 7.03 -8.76 12.93
CA LEU A 102 7.34 -7.34 12.75
C LEU A 102 8.50 -6.94 13.64
N LYS A 103 9.53 -6.31 13.05
CA LYS A 103 10.62 -5.69 13.79
C LYS A 103 10.85 -4.29 13.27
N LEU A 104 11.04 -3.37 14.20
CA LEU A 104 11.34 -1.96 13.96
C LEU A 104 12.49 -1.57 14.88
N GLU A 105 13.62 -1.22 14.32
CA GLU A 105 14.85 -0.92 15.04
C GLU A 105 15.46 0.37 14.50
N SER A 106 16.28 1.06 15.31
CA SER A 106 17.06 2.20 14.86
C SER A 106 18.53 2.05 15.23
N GLU A 107 19.40 2.17 14.25
CA GLU A 107 20.86 2.15 14.46
C GLU A 107 21.41 3.50 14.97
N THR A 108 20.63 4.59 14.87
CA THR A 108 21.10 5.94 15.22
C THR A 108 20.91 6.31 16.68
N LEU A 109 20.21 5.50 17.46
CA LEU A 109 19.91 5.73 18.88
C LEU A 109 20.84 4.92 19.80
N GLU A 110 22.13 5.22 19.80
CA GLU A 110 23.15 4.48 20.56
C GLU A 110 22.94 4.44 22.10
N ASN A 111 22.18 5.38 22.68
CA ASN A 111 22.03 5.54 24.13
C ASN A 111 20.61 5.29 24.68
N THR A 112 19.68 4.89 23.82
CA THR A 112 18.30 4.55 24.18
C THR A 112 17.96 3.17 23.64
N ASP A 113 16.88 2.54 24.09
CA ASP A 113 16.44 1.26 23.52
C ASP A 113 16.19 1.43 22.01
N PRO A 114 17.03 0.83 21.13
CA PRO A 114 16.92 1.03 19.68
C PRO A 114 15.75 0.23 19.08
N VAL A 115 15.10 -0.63 19.86
CA VAL A 115 14.04 -1.51 19.40
C VAL A 115 12.69 -0.88 19.68
N PHE A 116 12.01 -0.43 18.63
CA PHE A 116 10.66 0.12 18.73
C PHE A 116 9.58 -0.95 18.75
N GLU A 117 9.82 -2.08 18.06
CA GLU A 117 8.90 -3.22 17.99
C GLU A 117 9.67 -4.50 17.67
N ASN A 118 9.25 -5.61 18.26
CA ASN A 118 9.76 -6.95 17.96
C ASN A 118 8.70 -8.01 18.37
N SER A 119 7.57 -7.97 17.67
CA SER A 119 6.43 -8.83 18.02
C SER A 119 5.96 -9.67 16.86
N ASP A 120 5.44 -10.82 17.20
CA ASP A 120 4.66 -11.68 16.30
C ASP A 120 3.17 -11.36 16.46
N TYR A 121 2.45 -11.34 15.35
CA TYR A 121 1.01 -11.05 15.33
C TYR A 121 0.25 -12.15 14.63
N LEU A 122 -0.91 -12.51 15.19
CA LEU A 122 -1.89 -13.36 14.52
C LEU A 122 -3.13 -12.52 14.21
N SER A 123 -3.53 -12.51 12.95
CA SER A 123 -4.73 -11.80 12.50
C SER A 123 -5.62 -12.69 11.64
N VAL A 124 -6.90 -12.37 11.63
CA VAL A 124 -7.89 -12.86 10.68
C VAL A 124 -8.25 -11.75 9.71
N PHE A 125 -8.43 -12.06 8.45
CA PHE A 125 -8.79 -11.07 7.44
C PHE A 125 -9.86 -11.58 6.49
N GLY A 126 -10.64 -10.64 5.94
CA GLY A 126 -11.58 -10.85 4.86
C GLY A 126 -11.41 -9.79 3.79
N PHE A 127 -11.66 -10.15 2.54
CA PHE A 127 -11.52 -9.23 1.42
C PHE A 127 -12.57 -9.45 0.34
N VAL A 128 -12.88 -8.35 -0.35
CA VAL A 128 -13.66 -8.32 -1.58
C VAL A 128 -12.85 -7.57 -2.63
N LYS A 129 -12.70 -8.16 -3.82
CA LYS A 129 -11.98 -7.52 -4.93
C LYS A 129 -12.79 -7.65 -6.21
N TYR A 130 -12.79 -6.60 -6.98
CA TYR A 130 -13.30 -6.58 -8.35
C TYR A 130 -12.34 -5.81 -9.24
N ASP A 131 -12.03 -6.34 -10.42
CA ASP A 131 -11.19 -5.65 -11.40
C ASP A 131 -11.69 -5.94 -12.81
N SER A 132 -11.99 -4.87 -13.53
CA SER A 132 -12.38 -4.90 -14.93
C SER A 132 -11.54 -3.98 -15.81
N PHE A 133 -10.44 -3.45 -15.28
CA PHE A 133 -9.52 -2.65 -16.09
C PHE A 133 -9.02 -3.45 -17.29
N ASP A 134 -8.96 -2.80 -18.44
CA ASP A 134 -8.41 -3.38 -19.68
C ASP A 134 -6.89 -3.62 -19.62
N LYS A 135 -6.19 -2.84 -18.79
CA LYS A 135 -4.74 -2.93 -18.54
C LYS A 135 -4.41 -2.66 -17.09
N LYS A 136 -3.39 -3.35 -16.57
CA LYS A 136 -2.87 -3.11 -15.21
C LYS A 136 -2.25 -1.71 -15.08
N TYR A 137 -1.46 -1.31 -16.08
CA TYR A 137 -0.83 0.00 -16.15
C TYR A 137 -1.45 0.80 -17.29
N PHE A 138 -1.64 2.08 -17.11
CA PHE A 138 -2.33 2.95 -18.06
C PHE A 138 -3.70 2.41 -18.54
N PRO A 139 -4.61 2.05 -17.61
CA PRO A 139 -5.94 1.57 -17.98
C PRO A 139 -6.69 2.66 -18.73
N ARG A 140 -7.42 2.24 -19.78
CA ARG A 140 -8.22 3.12 -20.63
C ARG A 140 -9.71 3.02 -20.34
N THR A 141 -10.14 1.86 -19.88
CA THR A 141 -11.55 1.60 -19.55
C THR A 141 -11.64 0.59 -18.39
N GLY A 142 -12.78 0.65 -17.69
CA GLY A 142 -13.09 -0.27 -16.63
C GLY A 142 -13.08 0.38 -15.26
N TRP A 143 -13.27 -0.44 -14.25
CA TRP A 143 -13.24 -0.03 -12.85
C TRP A 143 -12.74 -1.16 -11.97
N ASN A 144 -12.22 -0.80 -10.82
CA ASN A 144 -11.81 -1.72 -9.77
C ASN A 144 -12.42 -1.31 -8.43
N PHE A 145 -12.56 -2.30 -7.57
CA PHE A 145 -12.91 -2.13 -6.18
C PHE A 145 -12.14 -3.15 -5.35
N ASN A 146 -11.46 -2.72 -4.29
CA ASN A 146 -10.88 -3.61 -3.31
C ASN A 146 -11.30 -3.15 -1.92
N SER A 147 -11.62 -4.10 -1.07
CA SER A 147 -11.89 -3.86 0.34
C SER A 147 -11.30 -4.98 1.16
N GLU A 148 -10.72 -4.64 2.28
CA GLU A 148 -10.16 -5.58 3.25
C GLU A 148 -10.48 -5.11 4.66
N ILE A 149 -10.86 -6.06 5.49
CA ILE A 149 -10.89 -5.91 6.95
C ILE A 149 -9.93 -6.92 7.56
N ARG A 150 -9.14 -6.49 8.53
CA ARG A 150 -8.17 -7.32 9.22
C ARG A 150 -8.25 -7.06 10.72
N SER A 151 -8.40 -8.12 11.50
CA SER A 151 -8.49 -8.06 12.95
C SER A 151 -7.29 -8.76 13.56
N TYR A 152 -6.49 -8.03 14.32
CA TYR A 152 -5.34 -8.53 15.07
C TYR A 152 -5.83 -9.08 16.42
N LEU A 153 -5.70 -10.38 16.60
CA LEU A 153 -6.28 -11.10 17.72
C LEU A 153 -5.28 -11.44 18.82
N TYR A 154 -4.01 -11.56 18.45
CA TYR A 154 -2.91 -11.94 19.34
C TYR A 154 -1.62 -11.25 18.90
N SER A 155 -0.79 -10.93 19.90
CA SER A 155 0.60 -10.53 19.73
C SER A 155 1.48 -11.25 20.76
N SER A 156 2.75 -11.49 20.43
CA SER A 156 3.77 -11.86 21.42
C SER A 156 4.11 -10.70 22.38
N ASP A 157 3.68 -9.50 22.01
CA ASP A 157 3.59 -8.30 22.85
C ASP A 157 4.90 -7.90 23.52
N TYR A 158 5.91 -7.61 22.71
CA TYR A 158 7.24 -7.20 23.17
C TYR A 158 7.21 -6.06 24.20
N LYS A 159 6.29 -5.10 24.04
CA LYS A 159 6.14 -3.95 24.94
C LYS A 159 5.14 -4.15 26.07
N SER A 160 4.44 -5.28 26.13
CA SER A 160 3.40 -5.58 27.11
C SER A 160 2.24 -4.57 27.14
N ASN A 161 1.85 -4.09 25.95
CA ASN A 161 0.78 -3.11 25.78
C ASN A 161 -0.18 -3.44 24.61
N PHE A 162 -0.19 -4.68 24.16
CA PHE A 162 -1.05 -5.10 23.06
C PHE A 162 -2.52 -5.13 23.46
N GLU A 163 -3.35 -4.43 22.72
CA GLU A 163 -4.79 -4.56 22.71
C GLU A 163 -5.27 -5.02 21.32
N ARG A 164 -6.40 -5.73 21.28
CA ARG A 164 -6.98 -6.19 20.02
C ARG A 164 -7.51 -5.01 19.24
N PHE A 165 -7.15 -4.95 17.97
CA PHE A 165 -7.62 -3.90 17.07
C PHE A 165 -7.95 -4.46 15.70
N SER A 166 -8.69 -3.68 14.91
CA SER A 166 -9.02 -4.01 13.53
C SER A 166 -8.68 -2.84 12.60
N VAL A 167 -8.27 -3.17 11.39
CA VAL A 167 -8.01 -2.19 10.34
C VAL A 167 -8.92 -2.51 9.17
N ALA A 168 -9.69 -1.54 8.70
CA ALA A 168 -10.51 -1.63 7.51
C ALA A 168 -9.99 -0.65 6.47
N LYS A 169 -9.99 -1.07 5.21
CA LYS A 169 -9.60 -0.23 4.07
C LYS A 169 -10.40 -0.60 2.83
N ALA A 170 -10.63 0.38 1.98
CA ALA A 170 -11.24 0.18 0.69
C ALA A 170 -10.65 1.15 -0.35
N ASP A 171 -10.57 0.70 -1.59
CA ASP A 171 -10.24 1.53 -2.74
C ASP A 171 -11.22 1.27 -3.89
N PHE A 172 -11.48 2.32 -4.64
CA PHE A 172 -12.29 2.30 -5.84
C PHE A 172 -11.60 3.12 -6.92
N GLY A 173 -11.59 2.60 -8.14
CA GLY A 173 -11.02 3.30 -9.29
C GLY A 173 -11.87 3.10 -10.53
N VAL A 174 -11.92 4.13 -11.37
CA VAL A 174 -12.55 4.08 -12.69
C VAL A 174 -11.64 4.77 -13.71
N ALA A 175 -11.53 4.18 -14.88
CA ALA A 175 -10.86 4.77 -16.03
C ALA A 175 -11.83 4.83 -17.21
N GLN A 176 -11.88 5.99 -17.87
CA GLN A 176 -12.73 6.21 -19.04
C GLN A 176 -11.99 7.02 -20.09
N THR A 177 -11.83 6.46 -21.27
CA THR A 177 -11.36 7.21 -22.43
C THR A 177 -12.47 8.16 -22.89
N VAL A 178 -12.21 9.45 -22.78
CA VAL A 178 -13.17 10.52 -23.13
C VAL A 178 -12.95 11.05 -24.55
N PHE A 179 -11.71 11.00 -25.04
CA PHE A 179 -11.35 11.31 -26.42
C PHE A 179 -10.40 10.24 -26.96
N LYS A 180 -10.15 10.21 -28.27
CA LYS A 180 -9.38 9.14 -28.92
C LYS A 180 -8.12 8.71 -28.19
N ASN A 181 -7.37 9.66 -27.59
CA ASN A 181 -6.09 9.40 -26.91
C ASN A 181 -6.08 9.90 -25.47
N MET A 182 -7.19 10.40 -24.93
CA MET A 182 -7.25 10.97 -23.60
C MET A 182 -8.13 10.12 -22.68
N THR A 183 -7.57 9.66 -21.59
CA THR A 183 -8.25 8.90 -20.56
C THR A 183 -8.28 9.69 -19.26
N LEU A 184 -9.45 9.80 -18.66
CA LEU A 184 -9.60 10.31 -17.30
C LEU A 184 -9.69 9.14 -16.34
N LYS A 185 -8.94 9.23 -15.24
CA LYS A 185 -8.97 8.25 -14.13
C LYS A 185 -9.37 8.96 -12.86
N PHE A 186 -10.30 8.34 -12.16
CA PHE A 186 -10.73 8.73 -10.83
C PHE A 186 -10.39 7.57 -9.90
N GLN A 187 -9.72 7.83 -8.79
CA GLN A 187 -9.41 6.82 -7.79
C GLN A 187 -9.67 7.42 -6.41
N THR A 188 -10.34 6.69 -5.56
CA THR A 188 -10.52 7.06 -4.16
C THR A 188 -10.16 5.87 -3.29
N GLU A 189 -9.55 6.15 -2.17
CA GLU A 189 -9.21 5.14 -1.18
C GLU A 189 -9.36 5.72 0.22
N GLY A 190 -9.67 4.85 1.16
CA GLY A 190 -9.79 5.22 2.54
C GLY A 190 -9.55 4.03 3.46
N GLY A 191 -9.28 4.33 4.70
CA GLY A 191 -9.10 3.32 5.73
C GLY A 191 -9.20 3.93 7.12
N PHE A 192 -9.50 3.07 8.07
CA PHE A 192 -9.57 3.42 9.49
C PHE A 192 -9.23 2.22 10.35
N ALA A 193 -8.79 2.50 11.56
CA ALA A 193 -8.59 1.52 12.59
C ALA A 193 -9.61 1.64 13.70
N VAL A 194 -9.98 0.53 14.30
CA VAL A 194 -10.89 0.42 15.44
C VAL A 194 -10.17 -0.32 16.57
N GLY A 195 -10.20 0.24 17.76
CA GLY A 195 -9.44 -0.24 18.92
C GLY A 195 -8.13 0.53 19.11
N GLU A 196 -7.47 0.31 20.22
CA GLU A 196 -6.18 0.90 20.51
C GLU A 196 -5.06 0.05 19.92
N ARG A 197 -4.04 0.68 19.35
CA ARG A 197 -2.90 0.00 18.75
C ARG A 197 -1.67 0.19 19.59
N SER A 198 -0.86 -0.86 19.68
CA SER A 198 0.38 -0.83 20.42
C SER A 198 1.46 0.05 19.79
N ILE A 199 1.42 0.22 18.46
CA ILE A 199 2.39 1.02 17.70
C ILE A 199 1.75 1.69 16.48
N SER A 200 2.29 2.85 16.11
CA SER A 200 1.86 3.63 14.94
C SER A 200 2.24 2.98 13.59
N TYR A 201 2.98 1.86 13.57
CA TYR A 201 3.27 1.13 12.34
C TYR A 201 2.00 0.66 11.61
N PHE A 202 0.93 0.38 12.34
CA PHE A 202 -0.35 -0.01 11.77
C PHE A 202 -1.20 1.17 11.32
N ASP A 203 -0.74 2.41 11.51
CA ASP A 203 -1.38 3.60 10.95
C ASP A 203 -1.22 3.65 9.44
N PHE A 204 -2.07 4.42 8.81
CA PHE A 204 -1.94 4.73 7.39
C PHE A 204 -0.92 5.84 7.21
N ILE A 205 0.00 5.62 6.27
CA ILE A 205 1.08 6.55 6.02
C ILE A 205 1.04 6.94 4.55
N LEU A 206 1.00 8.24 4.28
CA LEU A 206 0.97 8.78 2.94
C LEU A 206 2.27 9.51 2.62
N GLY A 207 2.67 9.47 1.35
CA GLY A 207 3.81 10.19 0.82
C GLY A 207 4.59 9.41 -0.23
N GLY A 208 5.41 10.11 -0.99
CA GLY A 208 6.21 9.52 -2.06
C GLY A 208 5.41 9.04 -3.26
N TYR A 209 6.13 8.43 -4.19
CA TYR A 209 5.55 7.80 -5.37
C TYR A 209 6.18 6.43 -5.59
N GLY A 210 5.37 5.48 -6.03
CA GLY A 210 5.92 4.22 -6.46
C GLY A 210 6.12 3.18 -5.37
N PHE A 211 5.71 3.43 -4.16
CA PHE A 211 5.88 2.53 -3.06
C PHE A 211 4.53 1.97 -2.60
N GLN A 212 4.21 0.75 -3.02
CA GLN A 212 2.95 0.08 -2.66
C GLN A 212 3.16 -1.23 -1.89
N GLN A 213 4.34 -1.45 -1.33
CA GLN A 213 4.72 -2.77 -0.88
C GLN A 213 4.33 -3.08 0.56
N VAL A 214 4.12 -2.07 1.37
CA VAL A 214 3.57 -2.21 2.72
C VAL A 214 2.11 -1.78 2.69
N ASN A 215 1.25 -2.60 3.27
CA ASN A 215 -0.20 -2.53 3.09
C ASN A 215 -0.84 -1.22 3.53
N ASN A 216 -0.20 -0.51 4.46
CA ASN A 216 -0.65 0.75 5.04
C ASN A 216 0.09 1.98 4.49
N ILE A 217 1.12 1.79 3.65
CA ILE A 217 1.85 2.90 3.02
C ILE A 217 1.23 3.20 1.65
N LYS A 218 0.84 4.45 1.44
CA LYS A 218 0.11 4.91 0.25
C LYS A 218 0.87 6.02 -0.47
N PRO A 219 1.03 5.94 -1.80
CA PRO A 219 1.65 7.02 -2.55
C PRO A 219 0.81 8.29 -2.49
N PHE A 220 1.48 9.44 -2.32
CA PHE A 220 0.85 10.75 -2.31
C PHE A 220 1.81 11.78 -2.93
N PHE A 221 1.40 12.40 -4.02
CA PHE A 221 2.24 13.35 -4.75
C PHE A 221 2.49 14.63 -3.95
N GLY A 222 3.65 15.24 -4.14
CA GLY A 222 4.03 16.50 -3.53
C GLY A 222 4.54 16.41 -2.11
N TYR A 223 4.63 15.19 -1.57
CA TYR A 223 5.14 14.92 -0.23
C TYR A 223 6.25 13.88 -0.27
N ASP A 224 7.21 13.99 0.63
CA ASP A 224 8.25 12.99 0.76
C ASP A 224 7.70 11.65 1.26
N PHE A 225 8.50 10.62 1.14
CA PHE A 225 8.14 9.27 1.57
C PHE A 225 7.87 9.25 3.09
N LEU A 226 6.77 8.64 3.49
CA LEU A 226 6.34 8.47 4.90
C LEU A 226 6.12 9.80 5.67
N SER A 227 5.64 10.84 5.03
CA SER A 227 5.57 12.17 5.64
C SER A 227 4.25 12.49 6.35
N ILE A 228 3.16 11.78 6.04
CA ILE A 228 1.85 12.03 6.61
C ILE A 228 1.33 10.73 7.22
N ALA A 229 1.02 10.72 8.52
CA ALA A 229 0.53 9.53 9.21
C ALA A 229 -0.76 9.82 9.99
N GLY A 230 -1.61 8.80 10.13
CA GLY A 230 -2.84 8.85 10.90
C GLY A 230 -3.54 7.49 10.98
N ASP A 231 -4.39 7.31 11.98
CA ASP A 231 -5.15 6.07 12.16
C ASP A 231 -6.28 5.92 11.15
N SER A 232 -6.62 7.01 10.48
CA SER A 232 -7.66 7.05 9.47
C SER A 232 -7.33 8.05 8.36
N TYR A 233 -7.78 7.74 7.14
CA TYR A 233 -7.59 8.60 5.99
C TYR A 233 -8.68 8.43 4.93
N VAL A 234 -8.89 9.48 4.14
CA VAL A 234 -9.59 9.45 2.86
C VAL A 234 -8.71 10.17 1.84
N LYS A 235 -8.52 9.55 0.69
CA LYS A 235 -7.72 10.10 -0.40
C LYS A 235 -8.48 10.02 -1.71
N LEU A 236 -8.34 11.06 -2.51
CA LEU A 236 -8.83 11.18 -3.87
C LEU A 236 -7.65 11.42 -4.82
N LEU A 237 -7.61 10.71 -5.94
CA LEU A 237 -6.64 10.92 -7.02
C LEU A 237 -7.37 11.05 -8.35
N LEU A 238 -7.15 12.16 -9.02
CA LEU A 238 -7.60 12.43 -10.37
C LEU A 238 -6.40 12.39 -11.30
N THR A 239 -6.50 11.70 -12.43
CA THR A 239 -5.44 11.67 -13.43
C THR A 239 -6.02 11.87 -14.84
N ALA A 240 -5.46 12.80 -15.57
CA ALA A 240 -5.65 12.95 -17.00
C ALA A 240 -4.42 12.34 -17.70
N ASP A 241 -4.64 11.31 -18.50
CA ASP A 241 -3.63 10.57 -19.24
C ASP A 241 -3.83 10.74 -20.74
N TYR A 242 -2.82 11.27 -21.43
CA TYR A 242 -2.84 11.50 -22.86
C TYR A 242 -1.80 10.65 -23.58
N GLU A 243 -2.24 9.68 -24.38
CA GLU A 243 -1.37 8.86 -25.22
C GLU A 243 -0.89 9.67 -26.44
N ILE A 244 0.32 10.25 -26.34
CA ILE A 244 0.92 11.09 -27.41
C ILE A 244 1.22 10.25 -28.64
N PHE A 245 1.87 9.11 -28.42
CA PHE A 245 2.17 8.07 -29.39
C PHE A 245 1.78 6.72 -28.79
N LYS A 246 1.70 5.69 -29.62
CA LYS A 246 1.43 4.33 -29.15
C LYS A 246 2.39 3.94 -28.02
N LYS A 247 1.83 3.64 -26.84
CA LYS A 247 2.57 3.28 -25.62
C LYS A 247 3.35 4.41 -24.94
N HIS A 248 3.14 5.66 -25.31
CA HIS A 248 3.79 6.82 -24.72
C HIS A 248 2.74 7.79 -24.17
N HIS A 249 2.83 8.10 -22.90
CA HIS A 249 1.82 8.78 -22.12
C HIS A 249 2.37 10.04 -21.48
N LEU A 250 1.61 11.14 -21.58
CA LEU A 250 1.75 12.29 -20.69
C LEU A 250 0.62 12.27 -19.69
N ASN A 251 0.93 12.39 -18.42
CA ASN A 251 -0.09 12.39 -17.39
C ASN A 251 0.05 13.62 -16.48
N PHE A 252 -1.10 14.15 -16.12
CA PHE A 252 -1.25 15.13 -15.07
C PHE A 252 -2.14 14.53 -13.99
N SER A 253 -1.71 14.63 -12.71
CA SER A 253 -2.47 14.10 -11.58
C SER A 253 -2.62 15.16 -10.49
N ALA A 254 -3.77 15.12 -9.83
CA ALA A 254 -4.05 15.89 -8.63
C ALA A 254 -4.55 14.93 -7.55
N ASN A 255 -3.94 14.95 -6.38
CA ASN A 255 -4.41 14.18 -5.24
C ASN A 255 -4.78 15.10 -4.06
N PHE A 256 -5.79 14.66 -3.32
CA PHE A 256 -6.31 15.33 -2.14
C PHE A 256 -6.51 14.31 -1.05
N ALA A 257 -6.22 14.66 0.20
CA ALA A 257 -6.44 13.76 1.32
C ALA A 257 -6.84 14.51 2.60
N ASN A 258 -7.63 13.80 3.42
CA ASN A 258 -7.74 14.05 4.84
C ASN A 258 -7.08 12.87 5.55
N VAL A 259 -6.16 13.16 6.44
CA VAL A 259 -5.45 12.17 7.25
C VAL A 259 -5.43 12.68 8.68
N GLY A 260 -5.74 11.82 9.62
CA GLY A 260 -5.74 12.18 11.03
C GLY A 260 -6.16 11.02 11.91
N ASN A 261 -6.40 11.31 13.17
CA ASN A 261 -6.88 10.31 14.10
C ASN A 261 -8.41 10.42 14.22
N LYS A 262 -9.08 9.26 14.05
CA LYS A 262 -10.54 9.12 14.23
C LYS A 262 -11.36 10.06 13.35
N ILE A 263 -10.93 10.28 12.10
CA ILE A 263 -11.65 11.17 11.17
C ILE A 263 -13.07 10.69 10.83
N PHE A 264 -13.39 9.42 11.10
CA PHE A 264 -14.71 8.82 10.85
C PHE A 264 -15.63 8.78 12.08
N ASP A 265 -15.18 9.26 13.23
CA ASP A 265 -15.97 9.21 14.46
C ASP A 265 -17.21 10.13 14.41
N THR A 266 -17.15 11.19 13.62
CA THR A 266 -18.27 12.11 13.41
C THR A 266 -18.52 12.34 11.93
N ILE A 267 -19.79 12.36 11.50
CA ILE A 267 -20.17 12.58 10.08
C ILE A 267 -19.66 13.93 9.57
N ASP A 268 -19.60 14.93 10.41
CA ASP A 268 -19.15 16.29 10.05
C ASP A 268 -17.68 16.34 9.61
N THR A 269 -16.88 15.33 9.96
CA THR A 269 -15.46 15.26 9.59
C THR A 269 -15.18 14.42 8.34
N TRP A 270 -16.17 13.73 7.78
CA TRP A 270 -15.97 12.84 6.63
C TRP A 270 -15.66 13.59 5.32
N PHE A 271 -16.34 14.72 5.12
CA PHE A 271 -16.27 15.49 3.87
C PHE A 271 -15.83 16.94 4.11
N VAL A 272 -14.89 17.15 5.02
CA VAL A 272 -14.28 18.47 5.21
C VAL A 272 -13.33 18.80 4.07
N GLN A 273 -12.93 20.06 3.98
CA GLN A 273 -11.90 20.47 3.04
C GLN A 273 -10.63 19.63 3.22
N PRO A 274 -10.03 19.12 2.14
CA PRO A 274 -8.81 18.32 2.23
C PRO A 274 -7.69 19.06 2.98
N ASN A 275 -7.05 18.37 3.92
CA ASN A 275 -5.93 18.91 4.68
C ASN A 275 -4.63 18.93 3.87
N TYR A 276 -4.55 18.02 2.88
CA TYR A 276 -3.36 17.82 2.07
C TYR A 276 -3.73 17.80 0.60
N SER A 277 -2.94 18.47 -0.22
CA SER A 277 -3.06 18.44 -1.67
C SER A 277 -1.70 18.28 -2.34
N GLY A 278 -1.70 17.64 -3.50
CA GLY A 278 -0.48 17.44 -4.27
C GLY A 278 -0.78 17.24 -5.74
N TYR A 279 0.15 17.66 -6.56
CA TYR A 279 0.03 17.62 -8.00
C TYR A 279 1.22 16.93 -8.61
N SER A 280 1.04 16.33 -9.78
CA SER A 280 2.16 15.79 -10.53
C SER A 280 1.95 15.93 -12.03
N PHE A 281 3.06 16.09 -12.73
CA PHE A 281 3.13 15.98 -14.19
C PHE A 281 4.18 14.93 -14.53
N GLY A 282 3.91 14.06 -15.49
CA GLY A 282 4.80 12.98 -15.81
C GLY A 282 4.71 12.49 -17.25
N TYR A 283 5.74 11.77 -17.61
CA TYR A 283 5.82 10.99 -18.84
C TYR A 283 5.97 9.50 -18.48
N GLY A 284 5.23 8.66 -19.18
CA GLY A 284 5.26 7.21 -19.02
C GLY A 284 5.38 6.51 -20.36
N MET A 285 6.02 5.34 -20.34
CA MET A 285 6.18 4.48 -21.51
C MET A 285 5.91 3.02 -21.13
N GLU A 286 5.04 2.35 -21.92
CA GLU A 286 4.82 0.91 -21.79
C GLU A 286 5.97 0.14 -22.46
N THR A 287 6.75 -0.62 -21.69
CA THR A 287 7.86 -1.42 -22.22
C THR A 287 7.66 -2.91 -21.92
N VAL A 288 8.52 -3.75 -22.47
CA VAL A 288 8.51 -5.21 -22.21
C VAL A 288 8.96 -5.56 -20.80
N ILE A 289 9.70 -4.67 -20.14
CA ILE A 289 10.14 -4.81 -18.75
C ILE A 289 9.20 -4.12 -17.76
N GLY A 290 8.04 -3.68 -18.22
CA GLY A 290 7.06 -2.92 -17.44
C GLY A 290 7.03 -1.43 -17.80
N PRO A 291 6.22 -0.62 -17.10
CA PRO A 291 6.18 0.81 -17.31
C PRO A 291 7.51 1.47 -16.94
N VAL A 292 7.92 2.46 -17.70
CA VAL A 292 8.99 3.39 -17.36
C VAL A 292 8.36 4.75 -17.19
N GLU A 293 8.50 5.36 -16.03
CA GLU A 293 7.86 6.63 -15.72
C GLU A 293 8.84 7.60 -15.09
N ILE A 294 8.72 8.86 -15.48
CA ILE A 294 9.30 9.99 -14.78
C ILE A 294 8.16 10.93 -14.40
N LYS A 295 8.11 11.33 -13.13
CA LYS A 295 7.10 12.24 -12.62
C LYS A 295 7.73 13.32 -11.77
N HIS A 296 7.33 14.55 -12.02
CA HIS A 296 7.62 15.68 -11.16
C HIS A 296 6.36 16.01 -10.36
N SER A 297 6.48 16.10 -9.04
CA SER A 297 5.37 16.36 -8.14
C SER A 297 5.67 17.51 -7.20
N TRP A 298 4.62 18.21 -6.77
CA TRP A 298 4.71 19.34 -5.84
C TRP A 298 3.44 19.43 -5.00
N SER A 299 3.57 20.09 -3.84
CA SER A 299 2.46 20.46 -2.97
C SER A 299 2.51 21.97 -2.69
N PRO A 300 1.36 22.68 -2.78
CA PRO A 300 1.26 24.06 -2.37
C PRO A 300 1.49 24.29 -0.87
N GLU A 301 1.16 23.30 -0.03
CA GLU A 301 1.23 23.39 1.42
C GLU A 301 2.68 23.34 1.91
N THR A 302 3.47 22.38 1.44
CA THR A 302 4.88 22.24 1.84
C THR A 302 5.82 23.10 1.01
N LYS A 303 5.41 23.45 -0.21
CA LYS A 303 6.25 24.07 -1.25
C LYS A 303 7.41 23.20 -1.71
N ASP A 304 7.37 21.91 -1.38
CA ASP A 304 8.38 20.93 -1.78
C ASP A 304 8.11 20.41 -3.19
N HIS A 305 9.20 20.04 -3.86
CA HIS A 305 9.20 19.49 -5.20
C HIS A 305 9.98 18.16 -5.21
N HIS A 306 9.38 17.14 -5.77
CA HIS A 306 10.00 15.82 -5.86
C HIS A 306 9.98 15.32 -7.30
N THR A 307 11.08 14.75 -7.76
CA THR A 307 11.16 14.09 -9.06
C THR A 307 11.38 12.60 -8.86
N TRP A 308 10.48 11.80 -9.39
CA TRP A 308 10.46 10.36 -9.24
C TRP A 308 10.74 9.70 -10.57
N PHE A 309 11.58 8.68 -10.53
CA PHE A 309 11.85 7.81 -11.66
C PHE A 309 11.55 6.37 -11.28
N SER A 310 10.80 5.67 -12.12
CA SER A 310 10.47 4.28 -11.89
C SER A 310 10.58 3.46 -13.17
N VAL A 311 11.04 2.23 -13.03
CA VAL A 311 11.18 1.25 -14.10
C VAL A 311 10.68 -0.10 -13.62
N GLY A 312 9.84 -0.74 -14.41
CA GLY A 312 9.42 -2.10 -14.16
C GLY A 312 8.03 -2.25 -13.56
N PHE A 313 7.68 -3.49 -13.29
CA PHE A 313 6.39 -3.83 -12.72
C PHE A 313 6.40 -3.57 -11.21
N TRP A 314 5.32 -3.02 -10.74
CA TRP A 314 5.06 -2.82 -9.32
C TRP A 314 4.43 -4.09 -8.77
N PHE A 315 5.01 -4.64 -7.73
CA PHE A 315 4.59 -5.89 -7.10
C PHE A 315 3.91 -5.64 -5.76
#